data_c965dacd26dbfb3f8be065b0513a3668
#
_entry.id   c965dacd26dbfb3f8be065b0513a3668
#
_cell.length_a   1.000
_cell.length_b   1.000
_cell.length_c   1.000
_cell.angle_alpha   90.00
_cell.angle_beta   90.00
_cell.angle_gamma   90.00
#
_symmetry.space_group_name_H-M   'P 1'
#
loop_
_entity.id
_entity.type
_entity.pdbx_description
1 polymer ?
#
loop_
_entity_poly.entity_id
_entity_poly.type
_entity_poly.pdbx_seq_one_letter_code
_entity_poly.pdbx_strand_id
1 'polypeptide(L)'
;MKNILHITLILFFSLTIFSCAKKSSDISISKISVQESSEVSSSTIKEIEGTWVTNCNTASWNKIHYVIETITVSGSAFLWKWDEYFDSSCSDVYMIWTNNYSSLSLTNEVTFDGGSKGSQFTMNVDSQEGLMKTEAAVKDYNNWNWCGFSDWVLNTAKDYSGIKCGNNESYPAINATVNGVYKLDESSLLITKDSTTSVGSTVFIKQ
;
A
#
# COMPACT_ATOMS: atom_id res chain seq x y z
N MET A 1 -34.87 -22.92 37.94
CA MET A 1 -36.00 -22.11 38.40
C MET A 1 -36.05 -20.82 37.61
N LYS A 2 -37.19 -20.61 36.95
CA LYS A 2 -37.75 -19.35 36.44
C LYS A 2 -36.97 -18.68 35.29
N ASN A 3 -37.41 -18.82 33.99
CA ASN A 3 -38.56 -18.18 33.31
C ASN A 3 -38.39 -16.67 33.24
N ILE A 4 -38.42 -16.09 32.03
CA ILE A 4 -39.60 -15.49 31.33
C ILE A 4 -38.97 -14.73 30.15
N LEU A 5 -39.16 -15.01 28.89
CA LEU A 5 -40.30 -14.82 27.98
C LEU A 5 -40.66 -13.33 27.76
N HIS A 6 -40.82 -13.04 26.50
CA HIS A 6 -41.54 -11.93 25.84
C HIS A 6 -40.62 -10.90 25.15
N ILE A 7 -40.88 -10.36 24.00
CA ILE A 7 -42.09 -10.33 23.10
C ILE A 7 -41.61 -9.94 21.70
N THR A 8 -42.11 -10.61 20.71
CA THR A 8 -42.22 -10.23 19.30
C THR A 8 -42.86 -8.86 19.12
N LEU A 9 -42.28 -7.97 18.32
CA LEU A 9 -43.01 -6.86 17.73
C LEU A 9 -42.71 -6.77 16.24
N ILE A 10 -43.66 -7.30 15.47
CA ILE A 10 -43.82 -7.12 14.03
C ILE A 10 -44.48 -5.77 13.84
N LEU A 11 -43.87 -4.88 13.08
CA LEU A 11 -44.56 -3.72 12.53
C LEU A 11 -44.33 -3.64 11.03
N PHE A 12 -45.34 -4.04 10.33
CA PHE A 12 -45.62 -3.74 8.93
C PHE A 12 -45.66 -2.23 8.72
N PHE A 13 -44.93 -1.75 7.74
CA PHE A 13 -45.25 -0.47 7.12
C PHE A 13 -45.34 -0.58 5.62
N SER A 14 -46.47 -0.16 5.19
CA SER A 14 -47.12 -0.21 3.92
C SER A 14 -46.38 0.40 2.75
N LEU A 15 -46.46 -0.26 1.59
CA LEU A 15 -46.30 0.33 0.27
C LEU A 15 -47.27 1.49 0.06
N THR A 16 -46.79 2.63 -0.34
CA THR A 16 -47.58 3.61 -1.08
C THR A 16 -46.98 3.77 -2.47
N ILE A 17 -47.69 3.20 -3.42
CA ILE A 17 -47.47 3.39 -4.86
C ILE A 17 -48.13 4.74 -5.22
N PHE A 18 -47.34 5.73 -5.60
CA PHE A 18 -47.86 6.88 -6.31
C PHE A 18 -47.61 6.72 -7.81
N SER A 19 -48.65 6.30 -8.47
CA SER A 19 -48.79 6.42 -9.91
C SER A 19 -49.22 7.86 -10.21
N CYS A 20 -48.49 8.56 -11.04
CA CYS A 20 -49.01 9.75 -11.72
C CYS A 20 -48.61 9.75 -13.18
N ALA A 21 -49.62 9.89 -14.02
CA ALA A 21 -49.58 9.71 -15.46
C ALA A 21 -49.07 10.94 -16.21
N LYS A 22 -48.40 10.66 -17.34
CA LYS A 22 -48.32 11.36 -18.63
C LYS A 22 -48.50 12.88 -18.66
N LYS A 23 -47.41 13.53 -19.06
CA LYS A 23 -47.50 14.59 -20.08
C LYS A 23 -46.30 14.52 -21.01
N SER A 24 -46.62 14.21 -22.28
CA SER A 24 -45.71 14.27 -23.41
C SER A 24 -45.27 15.70 -23.64
N SER A 25 -44.01 15.96 -23.67
CA SER A 25 -43.40 17.07 -24.37
C SER A 25 -42.04 16.64 -24.90
N ASP A 26 -41.91 16.66 -26.21
CA ASP A 26 -40.69 16.39 -26.96
C ASP A 26 -39.54 17.27 -26.43
N ILE A 27 -38.56 16.66 -25.83
CA ILE A 27 -37.26 17.27 -25.55
C ILE A 27 -36.26 16.49 -26.34
N SER A 28 -35.68 17.15 -27.34
CA SER A 28 -34.52 16.68 -28.09
C SER A 28 -33.42 16.21 -27.15
N ILE A 29 -33.18 14.91 -27.12
CA ILE A 29 -32.06 14.32 -26.42
C ILE A 29 -30.79 14.68 -27.22
N SER A 30 -30.13 15.78 -26.86
CA SER A 30 -28.75 15.96 -27.18
C SER A 30 -27.98 14.80 -26.53
N LYS A 31 -27.30 14.02 -27.36
CA LYS A 31 -26.39 12.95 -26.89
C LYS A 31 -25.37 13.57 -25.95
N ILE A 32 -25.59 13.40 -24.63
CA ILE A 32 -24.52 13.56 -23.67
C ILE A 32 -23.63 12.34 -23.88
N SER A 33 -22.56 12.54 -24.62
CA SER A 33 -21.45 11.62 -24.62
C SER A 33 -20.92 11.59 -23.20
N VAL A 34 -21.18 10.51 -22.49
CA VAL A 34 -20.42 10.16 -21.30
C VAL A 34 -19.01 9.90 -21.80
N GLN A 35 -18.19 10.92 -21.73
CA GLN A 35 -16.77 10.80 -21.94
C GLN A 35 -16.24 10.13 -20.68
N GLU A 36 -16.04 8.83 -20.79
CA GLU A 36 -15.46 7.99 -19.76
C GLU A 36 -14.06 8.54 -19.46
N SER A 37 -13.86 9.01 -18.24
CA SER A 37 -12.65 9.70 -17.80
C SER A 37 -11.49 8.73 -17.57
N SER A 38 -10.96 8.13 -18.63
CA SER A 38 -9.72 7.35 -18.56
C SER A 38 -8.45 8.22 -18.63
N GLU A 39 -8.57 9.53 -18.86
CA GLU A 39 -7.41 10.42 -18.92
C GLU A 39 -6.95 11.00 -17.57
N VAL A 40 -7.78 10.94 -16.53
CA VAL A 40 -7.43 11.53 -15.22
C VAL A 40 -6.36 10.70 -14.49
N SER A 41 -6.25 9.40 -14.78
CA SER A 41 -5.31 8.51 -14.08
C SER A 41 -3.85 8.70 -14.50
N SER A 42 -3.56 9.07 -15.75
CA SER A 42 -2.17 9.14 -16.25
C SER A 42 -1.45 10.45 -15.90
N SER A 43 -2.19 11.52 -15.68
CA SER A 43 -1.59 12.83 -15.36
C SER A 43 -1.11 12.90 -13.89
N THR A 44 -1.76 12.20 -13.00
CA THR A 44 -1.49 12.22 -11.56
C THR A 44 -0.34 11.29 -11.13
N ILE A 45 -0.10 10.18 -11.82
CA ILE A 45 1.07 9.33 -11.53
C ILE A 45 2.37 10.09 -11.75
N LYS A 46 2.43 10.99 -12.73
CA LYS A 46 3.61 11.80 -13.05
C LYS A 46 4.11 12.65 -11.87
N GLU A 47 3.25 13.04 -10.95
CA GLU A 47 3.67 13.85 -9.80
C GLU A 47 4.55 13.06 -8.83
N ILE A 48 4.32 11.74 -8.72
CA ILE A 48 5.11 10.84 -7.86
C ILE A 48 6.19 10.06 -8.65
N GLU A 49 6.29 10.24 -9.98
CA GLU A 49 7.36 9.60 -10.76
C GLU A 49 8.75 10.03 -10.29
N GLY A 50 9.68 9.08 -10.33
CA GLY A 50 11.07 9.26 -9.94
C GLY A 50 11.47 8.41 -8.75
N THR A 51 12.58 8.78 -8.16
CA THR A 51 13.15 8.09 -6.99
C THR A 51 13.02 8.98 -5.75
N TRP A 52 12.55 8.37 -4.67
CA TRP A 52 12.29 9.00 -3.38
C TRP A 52 13.03 8.22 -2.30
N VAL A 53 13.78 8.88 -1.46
CA VAL A 53 14.68 8.23 -0.49
C VAL A 53 14.51 8.86 0.90
N THR A 54 14.53 8.04 1.94
CA THR A 54 14.59 8.54 3.32
C THR A 54 16.02 8.86 3.72
N ASN A 55 16.16 9.60 4.81
CA ASN A 55 17.43 9.62 5.54
C ASN A 55 17.70 8.24 6.18
N CYS A 56 18.92 8.03 6.65
CA CYS A 56 19.27 6.90 7.51
C CYS A 56 18.55 7.05 8.84
N ASN A 57 17.59 6.16 9.12
CA ASN A 57 16.76 6.20 10.30
C ASN A 57 16.87 4.90 11.10
N THR A 58 16.61 4.94 12.40
CA THR A 58 16.47 3.71 13.20
C THR A 58 15.28 2.91 12.68
N ALA A 59 15.46 1.61 12.44
CA ALA A 59 14.40 0.73 12.02
C ALA A 59 13.29 0.65 13.08
N SER A 60 12.03 0.79 12.67
CA SER A 60 10.88 0.80 13.58
C SER A 60 10.66 -0.55 14.26
N TRP A 61 11.00 -1.64 13.58
CA TRP A 61 10.85 -3.03 14.06
C TRP A 61 12.02 -3.51 14.93
N ASN A 62 13.20 -2.89 14.81
CA ASN A 62 14.39 -3.26 15.56
C ASN A 62 15.26 -2.03 15.82
N LYS A 63 15.31 -1.57 17.06
CA LYS A 63 16.02 -0.33 17.45
C LYS A 63 17.55 -0.40 17.36
N ILE A 64 18.13 -1.57 17.08
CA ILE A 64 19.58 -1.73 16.88
C ILE A 64 19.97 -1.70 15.40
N HIS A 65 19.00 -1.69 14.52
CA HIS A 65 19.22 -1.59 13.07
C HIS A 65 18.81 -0.21 12.56
N TYR A 66 19.41 0.18 11.46
CA TYR A 66 19.13 1.41 10.73
C TYR A 66 18.63 1.05 9.34
N VAL A 67 17.89 1.94 8.71
CA VAL A 67 17.29 1.69 7.42
C VAL A 67 17.31 2.94 6.54
N ILE A 68 17.60 2.74 5.26
CA ILE A 68 17.27 3.67 4.18
C ILE A 68 16.16 3.02 3.34
N GLU A 69 15.05 3.72 3.20
CA GLU A 69 13.97 3.28 2.33
C GLU A 69 14.06 4.04 1.01
N THR A 70 13.87 3.31 -0.08
CA THR A 70 13.84 3.88 -1.44
C THR A 70 12.54 3.46 -2.11
N ILE A 71 11.83 4.43 -2.66
CA ILE A 71 10.69 4.22 -3.54
C ILE A 71 11.09 4.68 -4.94
N THR A 72 10.83 3.86 -5.94
CA THR A 72 10.99 4.25 -7.35
C THR A 72 9.67 4.01 -8.08
N VAL A 73 9.16 5.06 -8.73
CA VAL A 73 7.96 5.03 -9.55
C VAL A 73 8.33 5.31 -10.99
N SER A 74 7.93 4.42 -11.90
CA SER A 74 8.15 4.57 -13.35
C SER A 74 6.91 4.08 -14.11
N GLY A 75 6.10 5.01 -14.59
CA GLY A 75 4.78 4.70 -15.14
C GLY A 75 3.94 3.94 -14.11
N SER A 76 3.46 2.75 -14.47
CA SER A 76 2.68 1.89 -13.56
C SER A 76 3.52 0.93 -12.72
N ALA A 77 4.85 0.96 -12.83
CA ALA A 77 5.75 0.18 -12.01
C ALA A 77 6.08 0.93 -10.72
N PHE A 78 6.08 0.21 -9.61
CA PHE A 78 6.40 0.74 -8.30
C PHE A 78 7.34 -0.23 -7.59
N LEU A 79 8.48 0.27 -7.12
CA LEU A 79 9.45 -0.49 -6.33
C LEU A 79 9.57 0.17 -4.96
N TRP A 80 9.54 -0.64 -3.91
CA TRP A 80 9.84 -0.21 -2.55
C TRP A 80 10.96 -1.08 -2.00
N LYS A 81 12.09 -0.47 -1.69
CA LYS A 81 13.29 -1.13 -1.21
C LYS A 81 13.64 -0.62 0.18
N TRP A 82 14.10 -1.51 1.05
CA TRP A 82 14.70 -1.23 2.35
C TRP A 82 16.12 -1.78 2.37
N ASP A 83 17.11 -0.89 2.46
CA ASP A 83 18.48 -1.26 2.77
C ASP A 83 18.65 -1.17 4.29
N GLU A 84 18.95 -2.29 4.94
CA GLU A 84 19.10 -2.40 6.39
C GLU A 84 20.56 -2.45 6.77
N TYR A 85 20.92 -1.78 7.87
CA TYR A 85 22.29 -1.55 8.32
C TYR A 85 22.41 -1.80 9.82
N PHE A 86 23.61 -2.19 10.29
CA PHE A 86 23.92 -2.23 11.71
C PHE A 86 24.43 -0.90 12.27
N ASP A 87 24.91 -0.01 11.41
CA ASP A 87 25.53 1.24 11.82
C ASP A 87 24.66 2.46 11.52
N SER A 88 24.76 3.47 12.38
CA SER A 88 23.97 4.70 12.28
C SER A 88 24.37 5.64 11.13
N SER A 89 25.47 5.34 10.45
CA SER A 89 25.90 6.03 9.23
C SER A 89 25.35 5.39 7.95
N CYS A 90 24.67 4.23 8.07
CA CYS A 90 24.14 3.45 6.95
C CYS A 90 25.20 3.17 5.88
N SER A 91 26.39 2.74 6.30
CA SER A 91 27.52 2.51 5.41
C SER A 91 27.64 1.05 4.95
N ASP A 92 27.40 0.10 5.85
CA ASP A 92 27.54 -1.33 5.60
C ASP A 92 26.20 -2.03 5.55
N VAL A 93 25.71 -2.35 4.36
CA VAL A 93 24.42 -3.01 4.14
C VAL A 93 24.46 -4.41 4.74
N TYR A 94 23.58 -4.65 5.70
CA TYR A 94 23.35 -5.93 6.35
C TYR A 94 22.49 -6.86 5.49
N MET A 95 21.37 -6.33 5.00
CA MET A 95 20.46 -7.01 4.09
C MET A 95 19.59 -6.03 3.32
N ILE A 96 18.91 -6.51 2.29
CA ILE A 96 18.01 -5.72 1.45
C ILE A 96 16.67 -6.44 1.35
N TRP A 97 15.59 -5.69 1.54
CA TRP A 97 14.23 -6.10 1.19
C TRP A 97 13.78 -5.34 -0.06
N THR A 98 13.17 -6.03 -0.99
CA THR A 98 12.66 -5.43 -2.23
C THR A 98 11.26 -5.94 -2.51
N ASN A 99 10.32 -5.01 -2.62
CA ASN A 99 8.97 -5.30 -3.04
C ASN A 99 8.74 -4.65 -4.40
N ASN A 100 8.43 -5.45 -5.40
CA ASN A 100 8.12 -5.03 -6.75
C ASN A 100 6.61 -5.09 -6.96
N TYR A 101 6.06 -4.04 -7.56
CA TYR A 101 4.65 -3.93 -7.86
C TYR A 101 4.45 -3.39 -9.27
N SER A 102 3.34 -3.80 -9.88
CA SER A 102 2.86 -3.29 -11.17
C SER A 102 1.44 -2.75 -11.07
N SER A 103 0.95 -2.24 -12.18
CA SER A 103 -0.43 -1.75 -12.30
C SER A 103 -0.78 -0.66 -11.27
N LEU A 104 0.21 0.16 -10.88
CA LEU A 104 -0.05 1.32 -10.02
C LEU A 104 -1.13 2.19 -10.65
N SER A 105 -2.18 2.43 -9.90
CA SER A 105 -3.32 3.26 -10.29
C SER A 105 -3.73 4.15 -9.14
N LEU A 106 -3.91 5.43 -9.41
CA LEU A 106 -4.44 6.37 -8.44
C LEU A 106 -5.97 6.36 -8.52
N THR A 107 -6.63 6.38 -7.38
CA THR A 107 -8.08 6.20 -7.32
C THR A 107 -8.79 7.45 -6.81
N ASN A 108 -8.84 7.67 -5.52
CA ASN A 108 -9.64 8.74 -4.92
C ASN A 108 -8.75 9.80 -4.27
N GLU A 109 -9.15 11.07 -4.36
CA GLU A 109 -8.58 12.13 -3.51
C GLU A 109 -8.98 11.88 -2.06
N VAL A 110 -8.04 12.06 -1.15
CA VAL A 110 -8.23 11.97 0.30
C VAL A 110 -7.85 13.29 0.94
N THR A 111 -8.66 13.72 1.90
CA THR A 111 -8.33 14.85 2.76
C THR A 111 -7.92 14.32 4.12
N PHE A 112 -6.69 14.64 4.54
CA PHE A 112 -6.16 14.26 5.85
C PHE A 112 -6.54 15.28 6.92
N ASP A 113 -6.34 14.92 8.18
CA ASP A 113 -6.46 15.84 9.29
C ASP A 113 -5.58 17.10 9.06
N GLY A 114 -6.15 18.27 9.33
CA GLY A 114 -5.51 19.53 9.01
C GLY A 114 -5.74 20.05 7.59
N GLY A 115 -6.56 19.36 6.77
CA GLY A 115 -7.02 19.82 5.46
C GLY A 115 -6.04 19.59 4.31
N SER A 116 -4.90 18.94 4.54
CA SER A 116 -3.99 18.56 3.46
C SER A 116 -4.58 17.44 2.60
N LYS A 117 -4.24 17.42 1.31
CA LYS A 117 -4.76 16.47 0.33
C LYS A 117 -3.73 15.43 -0.08
N GLY A 118 -4.21 14.31 -0.54
CA GLY A 118 -3.43 13.24 -1.15
C GLY A 118 -4.31 12.33 -1.97
N SER A 119 -3.81 11.16 -2.37
CA SER A 119 -4.56 10.22 -3.19
C SER A 119 -4.41 8.79 -2.68
N GLN A 120 -5.46 8.02 -2.82
CA GLN A 120 -5.41 6.57 -2.68
C GLN A 120 -4.79 5.96 -3.93
N PHE A 121 -4.16 4.82 -3.77
CA PHE A 121 -3.64 4.04 -4.88
C PHE A 121 -3.93 2.55 -4.70
N THR A 122 -3.88 1.84 -5.81
CA THR A 122 -3.86 0.38 -5.87
C THR A 122 -2.67 -0.07 -6.71
N MET A 123 -2.12 -1.23 -6.41
CA MET A 123 -1.06 -1.87 -7.21
C MET A 123 -1.10 -3.38 -6.98
N ASN A 124 -0.53 -4.14 -7.92
CA ASN A 124 -0.44 -5.58 -7.82
C ASN A 124 0.97 -6.01 -7.42
N VAL A 125 1.07 -7.02 -6.57
CA VAL A 125 2.35 -7.60 -6.14
C VAL A 125 2.97 -8.41 -7.27
N ASP A 126 4.19 -8.08 -7.67
CA ASP A 126 4.96 -8.87 -8.64
C ASP A 126 5.95 -9.79 -7.94
N SER A 127 6.70 -9.29 -6.94
CA SER A 127 7.56 -10.08 -6.05
C SER A 127 7.84 -9.37 -4.74
N GLN A 128 8.21 -10.15 -3.73
CA GLN A 128 8.71 -9.66 -2.45
C GLN A 128 9.94 -10.46 -2.06
N GLU A 129 11.10 -9.84 -2.06
CA GLU A 129 12.39 -10.53 -2.00
C GLU A 129 13.25 -10.04 -0.85
N GLY A 130 13.94 -10.97 -0.19
CA GLY A 130 15.02 -10.70 0.77
C GLY A 130 16.37 -11.10 0.20
N LEU A 131 17.39 -10.28 0.44
CA LEU A 131 18.75 -10.49 -0.02
C LEU A 131 19.72 -10.26 1.14
N MET A 132 20.34 -11.32 1.64
CA MET A 132 21.35 -11.25 2.70
C MET A 132 22.65 -10.71 2.13
N LYS A 133 23.18 -9.62 2.70
CA LYS A 133 24.38 -8.93 2.24
C LYS A 133 25.62 -9.27 3.07
N THR A 134 25.43 -9.92 4.23
CA THR A 134 26.52 -10.32 5.14
C THR A 134 26.32 -11.76 5.61
N GLU A 135 27.41 -12.43 5.99
CA GLU A 135 27.37 -13.76 6.62
C GLU A 135 26.64 -13.72 7.96
N ALA A 136 26.67 -12.59 8.66
CA ALA A 136 25.91 -12.38 9.88
C ALA A 136 24.39 -12.44 9.60
N ALA A 137 23.93 -11.73 8.55
CA ALA A 137 22.51 -11.81 8.14
C ALA A 137 22.11 -13.24 7.76
N VAL A 138 22.95 -13.93 6.96
CA VAL A 138 22.68 -15.34 6.59
C VAL A 138 22.51 -16.19 7.83
N LYS A 139 23.44 -16.08 8.79
CA LYS A 139 23.41 -16.86 10.05
C LYS A 139 22.16 -16.54 10.86
N ASP A 140 21.85 -15.28 11.05
CA ASP A 140 20.74 -14.84 11.90
C ASP A 140 19.39 -15.27 11.32
N TYR A 141 19.16 -15.05 10.02
CA TYR A 141 17.90 -15.39 9.36
C TYR A 141 17.71 -16.91 9.22
N ASN A 142 18.76 -17.69 9.04
CA ASN A 142 18.70 -19.15 9.08
C ASN A 142 18.41 -19.67 10.50
N ASN A 143 19.01 -19.08 11.54
CA ASN A 143 18.74 -19.46 12.92
C ASN A 143 17.32 -19.11 13.36
N TRP A 144 16.79 -18.00 12.90
CA TRP A 144 15.42 -17.60 13.21
C TRP A 144 14.36 -18.37 12.39
N ASN A 145 14.80 -19.14 11.39
CA ASN A 145 13.89 -19.82 10.46
C ASN A 145 12.83 -18.84 9.91
N TRP A 146 13.29 -17.64 9.52
CA TRP A 146 12.41 -16.55 9.15
C TRP A 146 11.56 -16.91 7.94
N CYS A 147 10.25 -16.73 8.05
CA CYS A 147 9.25 -17.17 7.07
C CYS A 147 9.33 -18.68 6.72
N GLY A 148 9.84 -19.51 7.62
CA GLY A 148 10.04 -20.93 7.37
C GLY A 148 11.30 -21.26 6.55
N PHE A 149 12.14 -20.28 6.25
CA PHE A 149 13.40 -20.49 5.54
C PHE A 149 14.56 -20.67 6.52
N SER A 150 15.34 -21.73 6.34
CA SER A 150 16.59 -22.00 7.04
C SER A 150 17.78 -22.18 6.08
N ASP A 151 17.60 -21.75 4.84
CA ASP A 151 18.52 -21.95 3.72
C ASP A 151 18.81 -20.62 2.98
N TRP A 152 18.88 -19.51 3.73
CA TRP A 152 19.36 -18.24 3.21
C TRP A 152 20.82 -18.35 2.78
N VAL A 153 21.16 -17.75 1.64
CA VAL A 153 22.50 -17.76 1.07
C VAL A 153 22.95 -16.33 0.77
N LEU A 154 24.22 -16.05 1.03
CA LEU A 154 24.83 -14.74 0.79
C LEU A 154 24.64 -14.31 -0.67
N ASN A 155 24.20 -13.07 -0.87
CA ASN A 155 23.97 -12.44 -2.18
C ASN A 155 23.01 -13.23 -3.11
N THR A 156 22.13 -14.05 -2.54
CA THR A 156 21.11 -14.77 -3.30
C THR A 156 19.73 -14.29 -2.83
N ALA A 157 18.96 -13.70 -3.73
CA ALA A 157 17.61 -13.26 -3.44
C ALA A 157 16.68 -14.45 -3.19
N LYS A 158 15.78 -14.31 -2.24
CA LYS A 158 14.76 -15.30 -1.93
C LYS A 158 13.39 -14.64 -1.88
N ASP A 159 12.45 -15.12 -2.67
CA ASP A 159 11.06 -14.65 -2.72
C ASP A 159 10.27 -15.20 -1.51
N TYR A 160 9.58 -14.30 -0.81
CA TYR A 160 8.69 -14.62 0.30
C TYR A 160 7.23 -14.19 0.03
N SER A 161 6.88 -13.91 -1.23
CA SER A 161 5.51 -13.55 -1.63
C SER A 161 4.51 -14.66 -1.28
N GLY A 162 3.40 -14.29 -0.66
CA GLY A 162 2.34 -15.24 -0.27
C GLY A 162 2.67 -16.10 0.95
N ILE A 163 3.82 -15.88 1.60
CA ILE A 163 4.24 -16.68 2.74
C ILE A 163 3.74 -16.05 4.04
N LYS A 164 3.31 -16.91 4.94
CA LYS A 164 2.99 -16.53 6.32
C LYS A 164 4.25 -16.66 7.18
N CYS A 165 4.71 -15.54 7.71
CA CYS A 165 5.91 -15.46 8.52
C CYS A 165 5.57 -15.27 10.00
N GLY A 166 6.18 -16.06 10.87
CA GLY A 166 6.15 -15.89 12.33
C GLY A 166 4.78 -15.62 12.95
N ASN A 167 4.71 -14.64 13.82
CA ASN A 167 3.56 -14.30 14.65
C ASN A 167 2.43 -13.57 13.90
N ASN A 168 1.89 -14.17 12.85
CA ASN A 168 0.77 -13.66 12.04
C ASN A 168 1.10 -12.63 10.96
N GLU A 169 2.35 -12.32 10.68
CA GLU A 169 2.70 -11.59 9.47
C GLU A 169 2.39 -12.45 8.26
N SER A 170 1.55 -11.94 7.36
CA SER A 170 1.21 -12.59 6.11
C SER A 170 1.56 -11.64 4.97
N TYR A 171 2.48 -12.07 4.14
CA TYR A 171 2.85 -11.30 2.95
C TYR A 171 1.89 -11.60 1.80
N PRO A 172 1.44 -10.58 1.06
CA PRO A 172 0.51 -10.81 -0.04
C PRO A 172 1.14 -11.67 -1.13
N ALA A 173 0.32 -12.52 -1.74
CA ALA A 173 0.75 -13.38 -2.84
C ALA A 173 0.99 -12.57 -4.13
N ILE A 174 1.76 -13.15 -5.05
CA ILE A 174 1.92 -12.61 -6.41
C ILE A 174 0.53 -12.37 -7.04
N ASN A 175 0.37 -11.25 -7.73
CA ASN A 175 -0.88 -10.74 -8.31
C ASN A 175 -1.94 -10.32 -7.28
N ALA A 176 -1.68 -10.39 -5.98
CA ALA A 176 -2.59 -9.80 -5.00
C ALA A 176 -2.61 -8.27 -5.16
N THR A 177 -3.80 -7.68 -5.11
CA THR A 177 -3.94 -6.23 -5.09
C THR A 177 -3.70 -5.70 -3.69
N VAL A 178 -2.82 -4.72 -3.57
CA VAL A 178 -2.59 -3.95 -2.35
C VAL A 178 -3.06 -2.52 -2.56
N ASN A 179 -3.53 -1.91 -1.49
CA ASN A 179 -4.02 -0.54 -1.48
C ASN A 179 -3.10 0.32 -0.62
N GLY A 180 -3.16 1.60 -0.84
CA GLY A 180 -2.46 2.53 0.02
C GLY A 180 -2.90 3.96 -0.20
N VAL A 181 -2.23 4.87 0.47
CA VAL A 181 -2.48 6.29 0.36
C VAL A 181 -1.14 7.03 0.40
N TYR A 182 -1.04 8.09 -0.38
CA TYR A 182 0.11 8.99 -0.31
C TYR A 182 -0.33 10.44 -0.18
N LYS A 183 0.58 11.24 0.32
CA LYS A 183 0.52 12.70 0.35
C LYS A 183 1.83 13.24 -0.23
N LEU A 184 1.71 14.16 -1.16
CA LEU A 184 2.85 14.90 -1.70
C LEU A 184 2.85 16.31 -1.09
N ASP A 185 4.02 16.75 -0.64
CA ASP A 185 4.23 18.08 -0.09
C ASP A 185 5.52 18.66 -0.69
N GLU A 186 5.37 19.53 -1.70
CA GLU A 186 6.47 20.10 -2.50
C GLU A 186 7.49 19.04 -2.99
N SER A 187 8.54 18.79 -2.21
CA SER A 187 9.62 17.84 -2.53
C SER A 187 9.62 16.59 -1.65
N SER A 188 8.61 16.41 -0.82
CA SER A 188 8.50 15.27 0.09
C SER A 188 7.27 14.40 -0.20
N LEU A 189 7.46 13.10 -0.08
CA LEU A 189 6.42 12.09 -0.22
C LEU A 189 6.22 11.39 1.13
N LEU A 190 4.98 11.36 1.60
CA LEU A 190 4.54 10.48 2.68
C LEU A 190 3.63 9.43 2.07
N ILE A 191 3.88 8.17 2.37
CA ILE A 191 3.14 7.05 1.78
C ILE A 191 2.93 5.96 2.81
N THR A 192 1.79 5.29 2.73
CA THR A 192 1.49 4.12 3.55
C THR A 192 0.75 3.09 2.71
N LYS A 193 1.21 1.86 2.79
CA LYS A 193 0.52 0.69 2.27
C LYS A 193 -0.47 0.18 3.33
N ASP A 194 -1.53 -0.48 2.89
CA ASP A 194 -2.57 -1.08 3.74
C ASP A 194 -3.37 -0.06 4.59
N SER A 195 -3.37 1.21 4.18
CA SER A 195 -4.22 2.27 4.72
C SER A 195 -4.93 3.01 3.60
N THR A 196 -6.14 3.50 3.88
CA THR A 196 -6.93 4.30 2.93
C THR A 196 -7.22 5.71 3.44
N THR A 197 -6.81 6.05 4.66
CA THR A 197 -7.19 7.30 5.33
C THR A 197 -6.04 8.03 6.02
N SER A 198 -4.91 7.37 6.25
CA SER A 198 -3.77 7.95 6.97
C SER A 198 -2.45 7.63 6.30
N VAL A 199 -1.56 8.61 6.20
CA VAL A 199 -0.16 8.41 5.82
C VAL A 199 0.71 8.19 7.05
N GLY A 200 1.81 7.43 6.88
CA GLY A 200 2.84 7.26 7.89
C GLY A 200 3.64 8.53 8.14
N SER A 201 4.52 8.48 9.12
CA SER A 201 5.42 9.59 9.46
C SER A 201 6.74 9.56 8.70
N THR A 202 7.02 8.50 7.94
CA THR A 202 8.25 8.38 7.14
C THR A 202 8.21 9.36 5.98
N VAL A 203 9.21 10.23 5.92
CA VAL A 203 9.34 11.27 4.90
C VAL A 203 10.39 10.86 3.88
N PHE A 204 9.97 10.77 2.64
CA PHE A 204 10.84 10.50 1.49
C PHE A 204 11.13 11.80 0.73
N ILE A 205 12.36 12.02 0.33
CA ILE A 205 12.82 13.20 -0.40
C ILE A 205 13.15 12.78 -1.84
N LYS A 206 12.70 13.58 -2.81
CA LYS A 206 12.95 13.33 -4.24
C LYS A 206 14.44 13.52 -4.55
N GLN A 207 15.00 12.58 -5.34
CA GLN A 207 16.37 12.57 -5.83
C GLN A 207 16.47 13.19 -7.23
#